data_f4c190617519ca65553a663bebf86f78
#
_entry.id   f4c190617519ca65553a663bebf86f78
#
_cell.length_a   1.000
_cell.length_b   1.000
_cell.length_c   1.000
_cell.angle_alpha   90.00
_cell.angle_beta   90.00
_cell.angle_gamma   90.00
#
_symmetry.space_group_name_H-M   'P 1'
#
loop_
_entity.id
_entity.type
_entity.pdbx_description
1 polymer ?
#
loop_
_entity_poly.entity_id
_entity_poly.type
_entity_poly.pdbx_seq_one_letter_code
_entity_poly.pdbx_strand_id
1 'polypeptide(L)'
;HEVDLDELYVGSDVHGDDQVRPPSAAALDRASTRARDLGVDEAVLTKLEDGYTGALAVLERGPGPTVLVRVDIDGLPQQESSDDDHDPAANGFASVYDERMHACGHDAHAAIGVGVAEAVTASEFAGTLKVLFQPAEELGAGAASVVESGHLDDVDALVAIHVGLDAETGTVIPDVDSFLAIQGFEATFEGAPAHAGIAPQEGSNAIQALSTAVSNLYAIPRHADGKTRINVGEIAGGTASNIVAESATLRGEVRGSTTALRESLEERARGVIESAASLHDCAVDVSSLTGAPSATCDERLVETVADAARERGADVVPEDGAALGGSEDATRLMRAVQRAGGVATYVGFGASNPTGHHTATFDVDEAVIPLAVEVVTDTVCAIADSEA
;
A
#
# COMPACT_ATOMS: atom_id res chain seq x y z
N HIS A 1 -21.52 12.93 12.40
CA HIS A 1 -20.38 13.74 12.82
C HIS A 1 -20.14 14.80 11.74
N GLU A 2 -20.13 16.08 12.10
CA GLU A 2 -19.79 17.18 11.20
C GLU A 2 -18.45 17.76 11.69
N VAL A 3 -17.36 17.46 10.97
CA VAL A 3 -16.07 18.14 11.15
C VAL A 3 -16.09 19.35 10.22
N ASP A 4 -15.83 20.54 10.77
CA ASP A 4 -15.72 21.76 9.97
C ASP A 4 -14.33 21.79 9.30
N LEU A 5 -14.29 21.34 8.03
CA LEU A 5 -13.09 21.28 7.20
C LEU A 5 -12.92 22.58 6.44
N ASP A 6 -11.68 23.04 6.32
CA ASP A 6 -11.36 24.19 5.46
C ASP A 6 -11.32 23.78 3.99
N GLU A 7 -10.77 22.61 3.67
CA GLU A 7 -10.78 22.03 2.34
C GLU A 7 -11.02 20.50 2.38
N LEU A 8 -11.66 19.98 1.34
CA LEU A 8 -11.87 18.56 1.12
C LEU A 8 -11.63 18.20 -0.35
N TYR A 9 -10.57 17.48 -0.61
CA TYR A 9 -10.27 16.88 -1.91
C TYR A 9 -10.79 15.44 -1.92
N VAL A 10 -11.41 15.00 -3.01
CA VAL A 10 -12.01 13.65 -3.11
C VAL A 10 -11.76 13.08 -4.50
N GLY A 11 -11.52 11.80 -4.57
CA GLY A 11 -11.38 11.07 -5.83
C GLY A 11 -10.27 11.62 -6.70
N SER A 12 -10.58 12.03 -7.92
CA SER A 12 -9.59 12.54 -8.88
C SER A 12 -8.78 13.75 -8.38
N ASP A 13 -9.29 14.52 -7.41
CA ASP A 13 -8.57 15.67 -6.86
C ASP A 13 -7.39 15.27 -5.94
N VAL A 14 -7.36 14.03 -5.46
CA VAL A 14 -6.32 13.50 -4.57
C VAL A 14 -5.16 12.90 -5.36
N HIS A 15 -5.37 12.66 -6.65
CA HIS A 15 -4.45 11.93 -7.51
C HIS A 15 -3.71 12.86 -8.49
N GLY A 16 -2.46 12.48 -8.80
CA GLY A 16 -1.72 13.02 -9.95
C GLY A 16 -2.00 12.23 -11.24
N ASP A 17 -1.07 12.30 -12.19
CA ASP A 17 -1.17 11.58 -13.45
C ASP A 17 -1.19 10.06 -13.22
N ASP A 18 -2.10 9.42 -13.90
CA ASP A 18 -2.67 8.09 -13.67
C ASP A 18 -1.66 6.93 -13.61
N GLN A 19 -1.66 6.21 -12.49
CA GLN A 19 -0.95 4.94 -12.33
C GLN A 19 -1.88 3.79 -11.88
N VAL A 20 -3.13 4.08 -11.52
CA VAL A 20 -4.07 3.07 -11.00
C VAL A 20 -4.93 2.51 -12.13
N ARG A 21 -4.95 1.20 -12.28
CA ARG A 21 -5.80 0.54 -13.27
C ARG A 21 -7.28 0.75 -12.91
N PRO A 22 -8.07 1.43 -13.74
CA PRO A 22 -9.47 1.70 -13.40
C PRO A 22 -10.26 0.39 -13.28
N PRO A 23 -11.27 0.34 -12.38
CA PRO A 23 -12.18 -0.78 -12.28
C PRO A 23 -13.04 -0.91 -13.54
N SER A 24 -13.71 -2.06 -13.72
CA SER A 24 -14.61 -2.24 -14.86
C SER A 24 -15.81 -1.28 -14.77
N ALA A 25 -16.33 -0.86 -15.92
CA ALA A 25 -17.52 0.02 -15.98
C ALA A 25 -18.71 -0.52 -15.17
N ALA A 26 -18.92 -1.84 -15.16
CA ALA A 26 -19.97 -2.48 -14.37
C ALA A 26 -19.70 -2.41 -12.85
N ALA A 27 -18.44 -2.39 -12.41
CA ALA A 27 -18.09 -2.20 -11.01
C ALA A 27 -18.33 -0.74 -10.59
N LEU A 28 -17.94 0.21 -11.43
CA LEU A 28 -18.19 1.64 -11.21
C LEU A 28 -19.68 1.97 -11.09
N ASP A 29 -20.51 1.43 -12.01
CA ASP A 29 -21.96 1.64 -12.01
C ASP A 29 -22.61 1.11 -10.71
N ARG A 30 -22.21 -0.09 -10.27
CA ARG A 30 -22.69 -0.64 -8.99
C ARG A 30 -22.27 0.20 -7.79
N ALA A 31 -21.02 0.64 -7.73
CA ALA A 31 -20.49 1.47 -6.65
C ALA A 31 -21.20 2.83 -6.59
N SER A 32 -21.37 3.50 -7.74
CA SER A 32 -22.05 4.78 -7.83
C SER A 32 -23.53 4.67 -7.45
N THR A 33 -24.22 3.60 -7.89
CA THR A 33 -25.61 3.36 -7.52
C THR A 33 -25.76 3.22 -6.00
N ARG A 34 -24.91 2.41 -5.38
CA ARG A 34 -24.92 2.22 -3.94
C ARG A 34 -24.59 3.50 -3.17
N ALA A 35 -23.60 4.25 -3.61
CA ALA A 35 -23.25 5.52 -2.98
C ALA A 35 -24.42 6.51 -3.01
N ARG A 36 -25.19 6.57 -4.12
CA ARG A 36 -26.44 7.35 -4.20
C ARG A 36 -27.49 6.87 -3.21
N ASP A 37 -27.68 5.56 -3.09
CA ASP A 37 -28.62 4.95 -2.14
C ASP A 37 -28.27 5.28 -0.69
N LEU A 38 -26.99 5.46 -0.39
CA LEU A 38 -26.46 5.91 0.90
C LEU A 38 -26.50 7.44 1.09
N GLY A 39 -26.93 8.21 0.08
CA GLY A 39 -27.08 9.66 0.15
C GLY A 39 -25.82 10.46 -0.09
N VAL A 40 -24.81 9.88 -0.74
CA VAL A 40 -23.61 10.63 -1.12
C VAL A 40 -23.95 11.70 -2.14
N ASP A 41 -23.41 12.91 -1.96
CA ASP A 41 -23.67 14.06 -2.83
C ASP A 41 -23.19 13.78 -4.27
N GLU A 42 -23.98 14.19 -5.27
CA GLU A 42 -23.66 14.04 -6.69
C GLU A 42 -22.35 14.77 -7.08
N ALA A 43 -21.99 15.86 -6.40
CA ALA A 43 -20.73 16.55 -6.64
C ALA A 43 -19.52 15.69 -6.23
N VAL A 44 -19.65 14.91 -5.17
CA VAL A 44 -18.64 13.91 -4.75
C VAL A 44 -18.61 12.75 -5.74
N LEU A 45 -19.77 12.22 -6.13
CA LEU A 45 -19.86 11.10 -7.07
C LEU A 45 -19.24 11.42 -8.43
N THR A 46 -19.39 12.65 -8.91
CA THR A 46 -18.76 13.11 -10.16
C THR A 46 -17.22 13.01 -10.12
N LYS A 47 -16.61 13.26 -8.95
CA LYS A 47 -15.15 13.13 -8.75
C LYS A 47 -14.68 11.69 -8.65
N LEU A 48 -15.58 10.75 -8.42
CA LEU A 48 -15.32 9.30 -8.30
C LEU A 48 -15.67 8.54 -9.60
N GLU A 49 -16.28 9.18 -10.61
CA GLU A 49 -16.89 8.49 -11.77
C GLU A 49 -15.89 7.69 -12.63
N ASP A 50 -14.61 8.13 -12.68
CA ASP A 50 -13.54 7.43 -13.39
C ASP A 50 -12.89 6.31 -12.55
N GLY A 51 -13.40 6.08 -11.32
CA GLY A 51 -12.90 5.03 -10.41
C GLY A 51 -11.77 5.47 -9.49
N TYR A 52 -11.42 6.75 -9.50
CA TYR A 52 -10.54 7.31 -8.49
C TYR A 52 -11.26 7.38 -7.15
N THR A 53 -10.61 6.90 -6.09
CA THR A 53 -11.13 6.92 -4.72
C THR A 53 -10.13 7.59 -3.79
N GLY A 54 -10.47 7.74 -2.52
CA GLY A 54 -9.66 8.44 -1.54
C GLY A 54 -10.15 9.85 -1.26
N ALA A 55 -9.66 10.40 -0.17
CA ALA A 55 -9.95 11.77 0.23
C ALA A 55 -8.76 12.38 0.97
N LEU A 56 -8.62 13.71 0.89
CA LEU A 56 -7.71 14.49 1.71
C LEU A 56 -8.51 15.59 2.39
N ALA A 57 -8.65 15.50 3.71
CA ALA A 57 -9.27 16.52 4.55
C ALA A 57 -8.19 17.48 5.08
N VAL A 58 -8.46 18.79 5.00
CA VAL A 58 -7.55 19.84 5.46
C VAL A 58 -8.24 20.69 6.53
N LEU A 59 -7.55 20.87 7.66
CA LEU A 59 -7.96 21.70 8.77
C LEU A 59 -6.88 22.74 9.07
N GLU A 60 -7.18 24.01 8.84
CA GLU A 60 -6.29 25.13 9.15
C GLU A 60 -6.61 25.72 10.53
N ARG A 61 -5.66 25.69 11.44
CA ARG A 61 -5.81 26.15 12.82
C ARG A 61 -4.78 27.23 13.19
N GLY A 62 -4.47 28.10 12.23
CA GLY A 62 -3.54 29.22 12.39
C GLY A 62 -2.11 28.90 11.94
N PRO A 63 -1.14 29.75 12.27
CA PRO A 63 0.25 29.53 11.87
C PRO A 63 0.87 28.38 12.65
N GLY A 64 1.67 27.56 11.97
CA GLY A 64 2.36 26.41 12.55
C GLY A 64 2.73 25.40 11.48
N PRO A 65 3.20 24.21 11.86
CA PRO A 65 3.59 23.17 10.90
C PRO A 65 2.40 22.57 10.16
N THR A 66 2.67 22.00 8.98
CA THR A 66 1.73 21.14 8.25
C THR A 66 2.00 19.69 8.62
N VAL A 67 1.05 19.06 9.31
CA VAL A 67 1.13 17.65 9.72
C VAL A 67 0.18 16.82 8.88
N LEU A 68 0.71 15.77 8.25
CA LEU A 68 -0.09 14.81 7.50
C LEU A 68 -0.26 13.51 8.32
N VAL A 69 -1.51 13.13 8.56
CA VAL A 69 -1.87 11.79 9.06
C VAL A 69 -2.36 10.96 7.88
N ARG A 70 -1.73 9.81 7.63
CA ARG A 70 -2.13 8.89 6.57
C ARG A 70 -2.83 7.68 7.15
N VAL A 71 -4.01 7.40 6.66
CA VAL A 71 -4.76 6.16 6.84
C VAL A 71 -5.10 5.60 5.46
N ASP A 72 -5.04 4.27 5.29
CA ASP A 72 -5.54 3.63 4.08
C ASP A 72 -6.99 3.19 4.25
N ILE A 73 -7.68 2.94 3.13
CA ILE A 73 -9.13 2.69 3.15
C ILE A 73 -9.60 1.61 2.19
N ASP A 74 -8.70 0.93 1.50
CA ASP A 74 -9.10 -0.07 0.52
C ASP A 74 -9.39 -1.44 1.16
N GLY A 75 -10.14 -2.26 0.43
CA GLY A 75 -10.51 -3.61 0.85
C GLY A 75 -9.97 -4.66 -0.11
N LEU A 76 -9.87 -5.88 0.40
CA LEU A 76 -9.36 -7.05 -0.32
C LEU A 76 -10.45 -7.79 -1.11
N PRO A 77 -10.11 -8.42 -2.25
CA PRO A 77 -11.00 -9.28 -3.03
C PRO A 77 -11.18 -10.64 -2.35
N GLN A 78 -11.79 -10.66 -1.19
CA GLN A 78 -11.99 -11.83 -0.36
C GLN A 78 -13.39 -11.86 0.22
N GLN A 79 -14.02 -13.05 0.28
CA GLN A 79 -15.30 -13.24 0.94
C GLN A 79 -15.08 -13.31 2.45
N GLU A 80 -15.77 -12.45 3.17
CA GLU A 80 -15.81 -12.49 4.64
C GLU A 80 -16.60 -13.70 5.13
N SER A 81 -16.16 -14.28 6.27
CA SER A 81 -16.87 -15.39 6.92
C SER A 81 -18.27 -14.96 7.38
N SER A 82 -19.22 -15.85 7.16
CA SER A 82 -20.58 -15.72 7.69
C SER A 82 -20.85 -16.65 8.89
N ASP A 83 -19.80 -17.22 9.47
CA ASP A 83 -19.93 -18.16 10.59
C ASP A 83 -20.33 -17.42 11.86
N ASP A 84 -21.12 -18.08 12.71
CA ASP A 84 -21.65 -17.49 13.95
C ASP A 84 -20.57 -17.19 15.01
N ASP A 85 -19.37 -17.70 14.85
CA ASP A 85 -18.19 -17.44 15.70
C ASP A 85 -17.29 -16.32 15.16
N HIS A 86 -17.65 -15.71 14.04
CA HIS A 86 -17.02 -14.51 13.51
C HIS A 86 -17.77 -13.27 14.01
N ASP A 87 -17.14 -12.48 14.89
CA ASP A 87 -17.80 -11.35 15.56
C ASP A 87 -18.49 -10.36 14.62
N PRO A 88 -17.90 -9.92 13.49
CA PRO A 88 -18.56 -9.08 12.51
C PRO A 88 -19.88 -9.67 11.98
N ALA A 89 -19.91 -10.97 11.68
CA ALA A 89 -21.11 -11.64 11.20
C ALA A 89 -22.16 -11.79 12.32
N ALA A 90 -21.72 -12.22 13.52
CA ALA A 90 -22.59 -12.40 14.67
C ALA A 90 -23.26 -11.10 15.14
N ASN A 91 -22.58 -9.96 14.98
CA ASN A 91 -23.05 -8.65 15.43
C ASN A 91 -23.63 -7.78 14.30
N GLY A 92 -23.64 -8.26 13.05
CA GLY A 92 -24.35 -7.63 11.94
C GLY A 92 -23.62 -6.46 11.29
N PHE A 93 -22.29 -6.41 11.38
CA PHE A 93 -21.44 -5.42 10.70
C PHE A 93 -20.41 -6.01 9.72
N ALA A 94 -20.51 -7.32 9.44
CA ALA A 94 -19.74 -7.92 8.35
C ALA A 94 -19.98 -7.22 7.01
N SER A 95 -19.03 -7.38 6.08
CA SER A 95 -19.11 -6.80 4.75
C SER A 95 -20.45 -7.14 4.07
N VAL A 96 -21.08 -6.13 3.53
CA VAL A 96 -22.30 -6.26 2.72
C VAL A 96 -22.02 -6.51 1.25
N TYR A 97 -20.74 -6.61 0.87
CA TYR A 97 -20.30 -6.91 -0.48
C TYR A 97 -19.87 -8.38 -0.59
N ASP A 98 -20.39 -9.07 -1.59
CA ASP A 98 -19.87 -10.37 -1.97
C ASP A 98 -18.43 -10.24 -2.45
N GLU A 99 -17.56 -11.16 -2.00
CA GLU A 99 -16.17 -11.25 -2.39
C GLU A 99 -15.34 -9.97 -2.12
N ARG A 100 -15.69 -9.19 -1.10
CA ARG A 100 -14.96 -8.00 -0.64
C ARG A 100 -15.06 -7.83 0.86
N MET A 101 -13.94 -7.59 1.53
CA MET A 101 -13.89 -7.28 2.95
C MET A 101 -12.67 -6.44 3.29
N HIS A 102 -12.65 -5.85 4.47
CA HIS A 102 -11.48 -5.27 5.09
C HIS A 102 -10.74 -6.34 5.89
N ALA A 103 -9.85 -7.11 5.24
CA ALA A 103 -9.06 -8.16 5.88
C ALA A 103 -7.65 -7.68 6.30
N CYS A 104 -7.46 -6.37 6.42
CA CYS A 104 -6.23 -5.73 6.87
C CYS A 104 -6.46 -4.58 7.87
N GLY A 105 -7.72 -4.30 8.27
CA GLY A 105 -8.05 -3.28 9.27
C GLY A 105 -8.17 -1.86 8.74
N HIS A 106 -8.25 -1.68 7.42
CA HIS A 106 -8.32 -0.34 6.80
C HIS A 106 -9.64 0.39 7.11
N ASP A 107 -10.70 -0.31 7.49
CA ASP A 107 -11.93 0.28 8.04
C ASP A 107 -11.70 0.90 9.43
N ALA A 108 -10.94 0.24 10.31
CA ALA A 108 -10.50 0.80 11.57
C ALA A 108 -9.56 2.00 11.34
N HIS A 109 -8.67 1.94 10.34
CA HIS A 109 -7.83 3.08 9.95
C HIS A 109 -8.67 4.28 9.51
N ALA A 110 -9.72 4.07 8.70
CA ALA A 110 -10.64 5.13 8.30
C ALA A 110 -11.34 5.76 9.52
N ALA A 111 -11.79 4.93 10.48
CA ALA A 111 -12.39 5.41 11.72
C ALA A 111 -11.42 6.23 12.56
N ILE A 112 -10.15 5.80 12.67
CA ILE A 112 -9.08 6.54 13.35
C ILE A 112 -8.84 7.89 12.66
N GLY A 113 -8.75 7.92 11.33
CA GLY A 113 -8.56 9.17 10.57
C GLY A 113 -9.65 10.21 10.83
N VAL A 114 -10.92 9.78 10.86
CA VAL A 114 -12.06 10.66 11.21
C VAL A 114 -11.94 11.12 12.66
N GLY A 115 -11.66 10.20 13.60
CA GLY A 115 -11.52 10.51 15.01
C GLY A 115 -10.39 11.52 15.30
N VAL A 116 -9.26 11.41 14.60
CA VAL A 116 -8.16 12.38 14.71
C VAL A 116 -8.59 13.76 14.21
N ALA A 117 -9.27 13.85 13.05
CA ALA A 117 -9.79 15.12 12.56
C ALA A 117 -10.75 15.78 13.55
N GLU A 118 -11.66 15.02 14.16
CA GLU A 118 -12.57 15.51 15.21
C GLU A 118 -11.81 15.98 16.46
N ALA A 119 -10.87 15.17 16.95
CA ALA A 119 -10.13 15.47 18.17
C ALA A 119 -9.23 16.70 18.02
N VAL A 120 -8.52 16.83 16.89
CA VAL A 120 -7.70 18.02 16.59
C VAL A 120 -8.56 19.27 16.46
N THR A 121 -9.76 19.18 15.88
CA THR A 121 -10.70 20.32 15.82
C THR A 121 -11.07 20.81 17.24
N ALA A 122 -11.12 19.93 18.21
CA ALA A 122 -11.45 20.26 19.62
C ALA A 122 -10.23 20.60 20.49
N SER A 123 -9.01 20.50 19.94
CA SER A 123 -7.74 20.74 20.65
C SER A 123 -7.25 22.18 20.52
N GLU A 124 -6.10 22.49 21.14
CA GLU A 124 -5.37 23.76 20.99
C GLU A 124 -4.30 23.71 19.89
N PHE A 125 -4.38 22.74 18.98
CA PHE A 125 -3.45 22.60 17.87
C PHE A 125 -3.38 23.90 17.04
N ALA A 126 -2.16 24.34 16.73
CA ALA A 126 -1.89 25.46 15.82
C ALA A 126 -1.04 24.96 14.64
N GLY A 127 -1.52 25.17 13.43
CA GLY A 127 -0.92 24.67 12.20
C GLY A 127 -1.95 24.20 11.20
N THR A 128 -1.53 23.38 10.25
CA THR A 128 -2.40 22.71 9.28
C THR A 128 -2.36 21.21 9.50
N LEU A 129 -3.51 20.59 9.79
CA LEU A 129 -3.66 19.15 9.75
C LEU A 129 -4.21 18.72 8.38
N LYS A 130 -3.54 17.78 7.76
CA LYS A 130 -4.01 17.04 6.60
C LYS A 130 -4.29 15.59 7.01
N VAL A 131 -5.49 15.06 6.71
CA VAL A 131 -5.82 13.65 6.92
C VAL A 131 -6.04 13.02 5.55
N LEU A 132 -5.14 12.15 5.16
CA LEU A 132 -5.19 11.43 3.89
C LEU A 132 -5.85 10.06 4.09
N PHE A 133 -7.00 9.86 3.48
CA PHE A 133 -7.67 8.58 3.34
C PHE A 133 -7.20 7.94 2.02
N GLN A 134 -6.11 7.19 2.08
CA GLN A 134 -5.40 6.68 0.92
C GLN A 134 -6.06 5.42 0.35
N PRO A 135 -6.38 5.37 -0.95
CA PRO A 135 -6.85 4.15 -1.60
C PRO A 135 -5.71 3.29 -2.12
N ALA A 136 -6.02 2.05 -2.51
CA ALA A 136 -5.18 1.14 -3.31
C ALA A 136 -3.80 0.83 -2.68
N GLU A 137 -3.72 0.75 -1.35
CA GLU A 137 -2.52 0.31 -0.63
C GLU A 137 -2.17 -1.13 -1.01
N GLU A 138 -3.14 -2.04 -0.95
CA GLU A 138 -3.01 -3.47 -1.25
C GLU A 138 -2.55 -3.78 -2.70
N LEU A 139 -2.62 -2.78 -3.57
CA LEU A 139 -2.08 -2.83 -4.93
C LEU A 139 -0.69 -2.18 -5.04
N GLY A 140 -0.19 -1.55 -3.96
CA GLY A 140 1.06 -0.78 -3.96
C GLY A 140 1.04 0.40 -4.93
N ALA A 141 -0.11 1.02 -5.16
CA ALA A 141 -0.33 1.97 -6.24
C ALA A 141 -0.82 3.35 -5.77
N GLY A 142 -1.66 3.42 -4.73
CA GLY A 142 -2.33 4.64 -4.30
C GLY A 142 -1.39 5.75 -3.88
N ALA A 143 -0.39 5.44 -3.07
CA ALA A 143 0.59 6.42 -2.59
C ALA A 143 1.41 7.08 -3.71
N ALA A 144 1.71 6.35 -4.80
CA ALA A 144 2.45 6.91 -5.93
C ALA A 144 1.68 8.07 -6.58
N SER A 145 0.39 7.87 -6.84
CA SER A 145 -0.49 8.86 -7.43
C SER A 145 -0.71 10.08 -6.51
N VAL A 146 -0.82 9.84 -5.19
CA VAL A 146 -0.92 10.94 -4.21
C VAL A 146 0.36 11.79 -4.17
N VAL A 147 1.55 11.17 -4.24
CA VAL A 147 2.82 11.92 -4.32
C VAL A 147 2.85 12.83 -5.56
N GLU A 148 2.34 12.36 -6.69
CA GLU A 148 2.32 13.14 -7.94
C GLU A 148 1.28 14.28 -7.93
N SER A 149 0.29 14.27 -7.03
CA SER A 149 -0.71 15.32 -6.93
C SER A 149 -0.18 16.67 -6.43
N GLY A 150 0.97 16.67 -5.74
CA GLY A 150 1.57 17.86 -5.12
C GLY A 150 1.00 18.22 -3.74
N HIS A 151 0.03 17.47 -3.22
CA HIS A 151 -0.56 17.73 -1.88
C HIS A 151 0.41 17.55 -0.71
N LEU A 152 1.60 16.97 -0.98
CA LEU A 152 2.64 16.72 0.05
C LEU A 152 3.75 17.76 0.07
N ASP A 153 3.77 18.73 -0.86
CA ASP A 153 4.91 19.62 -1.06
C ASP A 153 5.19 20.55 0.15
N ASP A 154 4.18 20.81 0.97
CA ASP A 154 4.22 21.68 2.15
C ASP A 154 4.14 20.90 3.48
N VAL A 155 4.29 19.57 3.46
CA VAL A 155 4.18 18.71 4.66
C VAL A 155 5.49 18.69 5.42
N ASP A 156 5.46 19.15 6.68
CA ASP A 156 6.60 19.16 7.59
C ASP A 156 6.76 17.84 8.35
N ALA A 157 5.65 17.18 8.69
CA ALA A 157 5.66 15.90 9.39
C ALA A 157 4.57 14.96 8.86
N LEU A 158 4.91 13.67 8.71
CA LEU A 158 3.98 12.61 8.30
C LEU A 158 3.92 11.50 9.34
N VAL A 159 2.72 11.18 9.79
CA VAL A 159 2.41 10.02 10.63
C VAL A 159 1.52 9.07 9.83
N ALA A 160 2.08 7.95 9.36
CA ALA A 160 1.30 6.85 8.79
C ALA A 160 0.97 5.85 9.90
N ILE A 161 -0.17 5.17 9.81
CA ILE A 161 -0.59 4.22 10.84
C ILE A 161 -0.97 2.86 10.25
N HIS A 162 -0.88 1.81 11.09
CA HIS A 162 -1.46 0.51 10.82
C HIS A 162 -1.91 -0.17 12.12
N VAL A 163 -3.03 -0.89 12.10
CA VAL A 163 -3.51 -1.68 13.25
C VAL A 163 -3.13 -3.15 13.12
N GLY A 164 -3.08 -3.84 14.24
CA GLY A 164 -2.80 -5.30 14.31
C GLY A 164 -1.32 -5.59 14.47
N LEU A 165 -0.62 -5.93 13.39
CA LEU A 165 0.81 -6.24 13.36
C LEU A 165 1.25 -7.31 14.37
N ASP A 166 0.38 -8.32 14.59
CA ASP A 166 0.57 -9.41 15.55
C ASP A 166 0.83 -8.94 17.01
N ALA A 167 0.38 -7.72 17.35
CA ALA A 167 0.53 -7.12 18.66
C ALA A 167 -0.81 -7.09 19.44
N GLU A 168 -0.73 -7.21 20.76
CA GLU A 168 -1.91 -7.14 21.64
C GLU A 168 -2.46 -5.71 21.70
N THR A 169 -3.79 -5.59 21.86
CA THR A 169 -4.46 -4.30 22.08
C THR A 169 -3.85 -3.56 23.28
N GLY A 170 -3.58 -2.27 23.09
CA GLY A 170 -2.87 -1.46 24.08
C GLY A 170 -1.37 -1.29 23.81
N THR A 171 -0.83 -2.04 22.83
CA THR A 171 0.55 -1.89 22.37
C THR A 171 0.65 -0.79 21.32
N VAL A 172 1.67 0.06 21.41
CA VAL A 172 2.05 1.03 20.36
C VAL A 172 3.48 0.79 19.92
N ILE A 173 3.68 0.74 18.62
CA ILE A 173 4.97 0.56 17.94
C ILE A 173 5.27 1.87 17.22
N PRO A 174 6.04 2.80 17.79
CA PRO A 174 6.24 4.14 17.21
C PRO A 174 7.15 4.15 15.99
N ASP A 175 7.88 3.06 15.76
CA ASP A 175 8.84 2.83 14.69
C ASP A 175 8.61 1.45 14.07
N VAL A 176 7.69 1.37 13.13
CA VAL A 176 7.58 0.16 12.29
C VAL A 176 8.61 0.30 11.18
N ASP A 177 9.59 -0.59 11.17
CA ASP A 177 10.70 -0.58 10.23
C ASP A 177 10.77 -1.85 9.35
N SER A 178 11.93 -2.01 8.69
CA SER A 178 12.25 -3.20 7.88
C SER A 178 11.29 -3.42 6.70
N PHE A 179 10.70 -2.34 6.18
CA PHE A 179 9.96 -2.37 4.92
C PHE A 179 10.83 -2.90 3.79
N LEU A 180 10.40 -3.99 3.17
CA LEU A 180 11.06 -4.49 1.99
C LEU A 180 10.68 -3.63 0.79
N ALA A 181 11.67 -3.00 0.15
CA ALA A 181 11.45 -2.41 -1.16
C ALA A 181 11.03 -3.51 -2.15
N ILE A 182 9.97 -3.29 -2.90
CA ILE A 182 9.42 -4.23 -3.88
C ILE A 182 9.32 -3.58 -5.25
N GLN A 183 9.46 -4.39 -6.32
CA GLN A 183 9.12 -4.03 -7.68
C GLN A 183 8.56 -5.25 -8.40
N GLY A 184 7.31 -5.16 -8.84
CA GLY A 184 6.71 -6.11 -9.76
C GLY A 184 7.22 -5.90 -11.18
N PHE A 185 7.29 -6.97 -11.96
CA PHE A 185 7.66 -6.91 -13.38
C PHE A 185 6.87 -7.93 -14.20
N GLU A 186 6.67 -7.59 -15.47
CA GLU A 186 6.15 -8.50 -16.50
C GLU A 186 7.16 -8.60 -17.63
N ALA A 187 7.38 -9.80 -18.14
CA ALA A 187 8.19 -10.00 -19.34
C ALA A 187 7.41 -10.80 -20.37
N THR A 188 7.31 -10.25 -21.58
CA THR A 188 6.67 -10.88 -22.74
C THR A 188 7.74 -11.27 -23.75
N PHE A 189 7.88 -12.59 -23.98
CA PHE A 189 8.78 -13.16 -24.97
C PHE A 189 8.06 -13.35 -26.28
N GLU A 190 8.67 -12.91 -27.37
CA GLU A 190 8.17 -13.05 -28.73
C GLU A 190 9.16 -13.85 -29.57
N GLY A 191 8.72 -14.96 -30.09
CA GLY A 191 9.45 -15.85 -30.96
C GLY A 191 8.81 -15.94 -32.35
N ALA A 192 9.04 -17.06 -33.05
CA ALA A 192 8.48 -17.35 -34.35
C ALA A 192 7.79 -18.73 -34.35
N PRO A 193 6.52 -18.83 -34.82
CA PRO A 193 5.83 -20.12 -34.88
C PRO A 193 6.36 -20.99 -35.98
N ALA A 194 6.36 -22.31 -35.76
CA ALA A 194 6.68 -23.32 -36.77
C ALA A 194 5.97 -24.63 -36.46
N HIS A 195 5.87 -25.51 -37.43
CA HIS A 195 5.32 -26.85 -37.21
C HIS A 195 6.34 -27.72 -36.46
N ALA A 196 6.05 -28.06 -35.21
CA ALA A 196 6.99 -28.70 -34.28
C ALA A 196 7.53 -30.06 -34.78
N GLY A 197 6.81 -30.77 -35.63
CA GLY A 197 7.21 -32.05 -36.16
C GLY A 197 7.81 -32.02 -37.59
N ILE A 198 7.59 -30.95 -38.36
CA ILE A 198 8.01 -30.89 -39.78
C ILE A 198 9.20 -29.94 -39.96
N ALA A 199 9.14 -28.76 -39.37
CA ALA A 199 10.10 -27.70 -39.58
C ALA A 199 10.40 -26.90 -38.26
N PRO A 200 10.73 -27.58 -37.15
CA PRO A 200 10.95 -26.88 -35.88
C PRO A 200 12.13 -25.87 -35.93
N GLN A 201 13.07 -26.06 -36.84
CA GLN A 201 14.22 -25.18 -37.04
C GLN A 201 13.86 -23.83 -37.70
N GLU A 202 12.63 -23.66 -38.17
CA GLU A 202 12.13 -22.41 -38.73
C GLU A 202 11.49 -21.51 -37.66
N GLY A 203 11.33 -22.05 -36.44
CA GLY A 203 10.71 -21.32 -35.32
C GLY A 203 11.70 -20.91 -34.22
N SER A 204 11.32 -19.90 -33.46
CA SER A 204 11.99 -19.49 -32.21
C SER A 204 11.02 -19.68 -31.06
N ASN A 205 11.37 -20.52 -30.07
CA ASN A 205 10.41 -20.98 -29.06
C ASN A 205 10.41 -20.05 -27.82
N ALA A 206 9.38 -19.23 -27.71
CA ALA A 206 9.20 -18.31 -26.58
C ALA A 206 9.08 -19.04 -25.22
N ILE A 207 8.48 -20.23 -25.16
CA ILE A 207 8.41 -21.04 -23.93
C ILE A 207 9.81 -21.50 -23.49
N GLN A 208 10.73 -21.83 -24.41
CA GLN A 208 12.10 -22.17 -24.05
C GLN A 208 12.85 -20.95 -23.50
N ALA A 209 12.68 -19.78 -24.11
CA ALA A 209 13.26 -18.53 -23.62
C ALA A 209 12.77 -18.23 -22.20
N LEU A 210 11.46 -18.27 -21.97
CA LEU A 210 10.84 -18.08 -20.66
C LEU A 210 11.36 -19.09 -19.64
N SER A 211 11.41 -20.38 -19.97
CA SER A 211 11.87 -21.43 -19.05
C SER A 211 13.34 -21.23 -18.64
N THR A 212 14.18 -20.81 -19.60
CA THR A 212 15.58 -20.45 -19.35
C THR A 212 15.66 -19.22 -18.44
N ALA A 213 14.85 -18.19 -18.66
CA ALA A 213 14.77 -17.01 -17.80
C ALA A 213 14.40 -17.40 -16.37
N VAL A 214 13.30 -18.12 -16.15
CA VAL A 214 12.84 -18.55 -14.83
C VAL A 214 13.93 -19.30 -14.07
N SER A 215 14.55 -20.28 -14.70
CA SER A 215 15.61 -21.07 -14.06
C SER A 215 16.81 -20.22 -13.62
N ASN A 216 17.21 -19.25 -14.42
CA ASN A 216 18.35 -18.38 -14.13
C ASN A 216 18.01 -17.21 -13.18
N LEU A 217 16.76 -16.73 -13.16
CA LEU A 217 16.29 -15.76 -12.16
C LEU A 217 16.47 -16.29 -10.75
N TYR A 218 16.06 -17.54 -10.47
CA TYR A 218 16.26 -18.15 -9.16
C TYR A 218 17.73 -18.49 -8.85
N ALA A 219 18.61 -18.54 -9.86
CA ALA A 219 20.04 -18.74 -9.71
C ALA A 219 20.82 -17.44 -9.39
N ILE A 220 20.19 -16.27 -9.43
CA ILE A 220 20.83 -15.00 -9.05
C ILE A 220 21.34 -15.12 -7.60
N PRO A 221 22.65 -14.90 -7.34
CA PRO A 221 23.19 -14.96 -5.98
C PRO A 221 22.54 -13.94 -5.06
N ARG A 222 22.33 -14.34 -3.80
CA ARG A 222 21.87 -13.40 -2.76
C ARG A 222 22.93 -12.34 -2.50
N HIS A 223 22.48 -11.13 -2.14
CA HIS A 223 23.38 -10.02 -1.86
C HIS A 223 24.02 -10.13 -0.47
N ALA A 224 25.29 -9.72 -0.34
CA ALA A 224 26.01 -9.79 0.94
C ALA A 224 25.55 -8.71 1.93
N ASP A 225 25.12 -7.55 1.43
CA ASP A 225 24.82 -6.37 2.25
C ASP A 225 23.36 -6.33 2.76
N GLY A 226 22.53 -7.34 2.44
CA GLY A 226 21.16 -7.39 2.94
C GLY A 226 20.29 -8.43 2.27
N LYS A 227 19.04 -8.47 2.71
CA LYS A 227 18.05 -9.42 2.20
C LYS A 227 17.65 -9.05 0.77
N THR A 228 17.68 -10.03 -0.14
CA THR A 228 17.14 -9.93 -1.49
C THR A 228 16.26 -11.15 -1.78
N ARG A 229 15.15 -10.93 -2.49
CA ARG A 229 14.20 -11.98 -2.88
C ARG A 229 13.79 -11.76 -4.34
N ILE A 230 13.55 -12.84 -5.04
CA ILE A 230 12.94 -12.85 -6.36
C ILE A 230 11.93 -13.98 -6.42
N ASN A 231 10.80 -13.71 -7.03
CA ASN A 231 9.76 -14.71 -7.28
C ASN A 231 9.17 -14.52 -8.68
N VAL A 232 8.86 -15.62 -9.35
CA VAL A 232 8.01 -15.66 -10.53
C VAL A 232 6.74 -16.39 -10.13
N GLY A 233 5.65 -15.65 -10.03
CA GLY A 233 4.37 -16.15 -9.52
C GLY A 233 3.44 -16.65 -10.63
N GLU A 234 3.61 -16.14 -11.86
CA GLU A 234 2.72 -16.46 -12.98
C GLU A 234 3.51 -16.68 -14.27
N ILE A 235 3.11 -17.69 -15.04
CA ILE A 235 3.62 -17.94 -16.39
C ILE A 235 2.47 -18.37 -17.31
N ALA A 236 2.51 -17.94 -18.58
CA ALA A 236 1.58 -18.38 -19.63
C ALA A 236 2.31 -18.44 -20.97
N GLY A 237 1.85 -19.28 -21.92
CA GLY A 237 2.41 -19.29 -23.26
C GLY A 237 1.98 -20.46 -24.13
N GLY A 238 2.21 -20.30 -25.44
CA GLY A 238 1.87 -21.27 -26.48
C GLY A 238 0.38 -21.36 -26.79
N THR A 239 0.06 -22.04 -27.91
CA THR A 239 -1.32 -22.20 -28.42
C THR A 239 -1.71 -23.64 -28.64
N ALA A 240 -0.77 -24.48 -29.07
CA ALA A 240 -1.02 -25.91 -29.34
C ALA A 240 0.28 -26.73 -29.24
N SER A 241 0.16 -28.01 -28.91
CA SER A 241 1.31 -28.91 -28.68
C SER A 241 2.15 -29.19 -29.94
N ASN A 242 1.60 -29.00 -31.13
CA ASN A 242 2.27 -29.21 -32.40
C ASN A 242 2.77 -27.93 -33.08
N ILE A 243 2.74 -26.81 -32.38
CA ILE A 243 3.22 -25.49 -32.84
C ILE A 243 4.34 -25.04 -31.92
N VAL A 244 5.49 -24.59 -32.48
CA VAL A 244 6.52 -23.87 -31.74
C VAL A 244 5.91 -22.57 -31.18
N ALA A 245 6.02 -22.34 -29.88
CA ALA A 245 5.35 -21.22 -29.22
C ALA A 245 5.94 -19.87 -29.66
N GLU A 246 5.11 -19.04 -30.27
CA GLU A 246 5.47 -17.68 -30.71
C GLU A 246 5.43 -16.64 -29.59
N SER A 247 4.69 -16.91 -28.50
CA SER A 247 4.59 -15.99 -27.39
C SER A 247 4.53 -16.72 -26.05
N ALA A 248 5.18 -16.13 -25.04
CA ALA A 248 5.09 -16.55 -23.66
C ALA A 248 5.30 -15.34 -22.72
N THR A 249 4.59 -15.32 -21.60
CA THR A 249 4.67 -14.25 -20.59
C THR A 249 4.99 -14.81 -19.22
N LEU A 250 5.70 -14.04 -18.42
CA LEU A 250 5.87 -14.28 -16.99
C LEU A 250 5.62 -12.98 -16.21
N ARG A 251 5.10 -13.14 -14.98
CA ARG A 251 5.02 -12.08 -13.98
C ARG A 251 5.75 -12.49 -12.73
N GLY A 252 6.50 -11.55 -12.18
CA GLY A 252 7.29 -11.77 -10.99
C GLY A 252 7.51 -10.49 -10.21
N GLU A 253 8.25 -10.63 -9.12
CA GLU A 253 8.64 -9.53 -8.27
C GLU A 253 10.08 -9.69 -7.77
N VAL A 254 10.71 -8.57 -7.49
CA VAL A 254 11.98 -8.49 -6.77
C VAL A 254 11.79 -7.70 -5.49
N ARG A 255 12.43 -8.14 -4.39
CA ARG A 255 12.43 -7.43 -3.10
C ARG A 255 13.85 -7.25 -2.59
N GLY A 256 14.08 -6.14 -1.89
CA GLY A 256 15.34 -5.84 -1.20
C GLY A 256 15.08 -5.19 0.15
N SER A 257 15.95 -5.43 1.15
CA SER A 257 15.87 -4.74 2.44
C SER A 257 16.14 -3.23 2.34
N THR A 258 16.64 -2.77 1.19
CA THR A 258 16.75 -1.35 0.84
C THR A 258 16.34 -1.16 -0.63
N THR A 259 15.94 0.05 -0.97
CA THR A 259 15.64 0.42 -2.36
C THR A 259 16.83 0.15 -3.29
N ALA A 260 18.07 0.46 -2.86
CA ALA A 260 19.26 0.21 -3.66
C ALA A 260 19.51 -1.28 -3.94
N LEU A 261 19.26 -2.15 -2.95
CA LEU A 261 19.37 -3.60 -3.14
C LEU A 261 18.29 -4.14 -4.07
N ARG A 262 17.07 -3.61 -3.99
CA ARG A 262 15.97 -3.96 -4.89
C ARG A 262 16.31 -3.54 -6.32
N GLU A 263 16.80 -2.31 -6.54
CA GLU A 263 17.21 -1.79 -7.85
C GLU A 263 18.33 -2.62 -8.46
N SER A 264 19.35 -2.96 -7.68
CA SER A 264 20.45 -3.83 -8.14
C SER A 264 19.95 -5.22 -8.54
N LEU A 265 19.00 -5.79 -7.81
CA LEU A 265 18.40 -7.08 -8.16
C LEU A 265 17.52 -7.00 -9.40
N GLU A 266 16.76 -5.92 -9.56
CA GLU A 266 15.92 -5.65 -10.73
C GLU A 266 16.76 -5.56 -12.02
N GLU A 267 17.85 -4.80 -11.99
CA GLU A 267 18.78 -4.71 -13.12
C GLU A 267 19.35 -6.07 -13.51
N ARG A 268 19.75 -6.87 -12.52
CA ARG A 268 20.25 -8.24 -12.76
C ARG A 268 19.17 -9.15 -13.31
N ALA A 269 17.94 -9.07 -12.80
CA ALA A 269 16.81 -9.85 -13.29
C ALA A 269 16.50 -9.52 -14.75
N ARG A 270 16.46 -8.24 -15.10
CA ARG A 270 16.29 -7.76 -16.48
C ARG A 270 17.38 -8.31 -17.40
N GLY A 271 18.64 -8.23 -17.03
CA GLY A 271 19.75 -8.78 -17.82
C GLY A 271 19.68 -10.30 -18.00
N VAL A 272 19.19 -11.04 -17.02
CA VAL A 272 18.93 -12.48 -17.13
C VAL A 272 17.80 -12.77 -18.14
N ILE A 273 16.70 -12.02 -18.08
CA ILE A 273 15.56 -12.16 -18.99
C ILE A 273 15.97 -11.88 -20.43
N GLU A 274 16.66 -10.78 -20.68
CA GLU A 274 17.16 -10.37 -22.01
C GLU A 274 18.16 -11.39 -22.58
N SER A 275 19.06 -11.90 -21.73
CA SER A 275 20.03 -12.94 -22.15
C SER A 275 19.34 -14.26 -22.52
N ALA A 276 18.30 -14.64 -21.76
CA ALA A 276 17.52 -15.84 -22.03
C ALA A 276 16.74 -15.72 -23.36
N ALA A 277 16.16 -14.56 -23.64
CA ALA A 277 15.48 -14.31 -24.93
C ALA A 277 16.47 -14.43 -26.09
N SER A 278 17.62 -13.75 -25.98
CA SER A 278 18.68 -13.78 -26.99
C SER A 278 19.21 -15.21 -27.26
N LEU A 279 19.35 -16.04 -26.23
CA LEU A 279 19.82 -17.43 -26.37
C LEU A 279 18.89 -18.29 -27.25
N HIS A 280 17.62 -17.94 -27.33
CA HIS A 280 16.59 -18.67 -28.06
C HIS A 280 16.07 -17.92 -29.32
N ASP A 281 16.81 -16.91 -29.77
CA ASP A 281 16.44 -16.05 -30.91
C ASP A 281 15.02 -15.44 -30.77
N CYS A 282 14.63 -15.07 -29.54
CA CYS A 282 13.38 -14.39 -29.23
C CYS A 282 13.63 -12.92 -28.92
N ALA A 283 12.66 -12.06 -29.21
CA ALA A 283 12.58 -10.73 -28.62
C ALA A 283 11.96 -10.82 -27.21
N VAL A 284 12.18 -9.79 -26.38
CA VAL A 284 11.53 -9.67 -25.08
C VAL A 284 11.25 -8.20 -24.77
N ASP A 285 10.06 -7.93 -24.27
CA ASP A 285 9.71 -6.68 -23.62
C ASP A 285 9.59 -6.91 -22.11
N VAL A 286 10.22 -6.03 -21.30
CA VAL A 286 10.17 -6.11 -19.85
C VAL A 286 9.62 -4.80 -19.31
N SER A 287 8.42 -4.84 -18.78
CA SER A 287 7.73 -3.71 -18.15
C SER A 287 7.75 -3.82 -16.63
N SER A 288 7.88 -2.67 -15.96
CA SER A 288 7.71 -2.57 -14.52
C SER A 288 6.23 -2.48 -14.17
N LEU A 289 5.83 -3.17 -13.11
CA LEU A 289 4.51 -3.09 -12.50
C LEU A 289 4.56 -2.18 -11.27
N THR A 290 3.57 -2.28 -10.41
CA THR A 290 3.55 -1.55 -9.14
C THR A 290 4.70 -1.96 -8.22
N GLY A 291 5.08 -1.10 -7.30
CA GLY A 291 6.14 -1.35 -6.34
C GLY A 291 6.23 -0.25 -5.31
N ALA A 292 7.02 -0.48 -4.26
CA ALA A 292 7.26 0.48 -3.19
C ALA A 292 8.75 0.55 -2.83
N PRO A 293 9.30 1.71 -2.46
CA PRO A 293 10.64 1.82 -1.92
C PRO A 293 10.68 1.32 -0.47
N SER A 294 11.87 1.13 0.11
CA SER A 294 12.04 1.11 1.55
C SER A 294 12.03 2.54 2.10
N ALA A 295 11.60 2.72 3.34
CA ALA A 295 11.73 3.95 4.09
C ALA A 295 12.25 3.65 5.50
N THR A 296 12.67 4.68 6.22
CA THR A 296 13.04 4.63 7.63
C THR A 296 12.28 5.72 8.37
N CYS A 297 11.95 5.46 9.61
CA CYS A 297 11.32 6.45 10.47
C CYS A 297 12.33 7.46 11.00
N ASP A 298 11.91 8.72 11.20
CA ASP A 298 12.75 9.78 11.77
C ASP A 298 12.71 9.73 13.30
N GLU A 299 13.86 9.55 13.94
CA GLU A 299 14.04 9.33 15.37
C GLU A 299 13.27 10.35 16.23
N ARG A 300 13.35 11.64 15.87
CA ARG A 300 12.63 12.71 16.60
C ARG A 300 11.13 12.48 16.62
N LEU A 301 10.54 12.04 15.49
CA LEU A 301 9.10 11.82 15.40
C LEU A 301 8.69 10.51 16.10
N VAL A 302 9.54 9.50 16.03
CA VAL A 302 9.40 8.24 16.79
C VAL A 302 9.36 8.51 18.29
N GLU A 303 10.26 9.34 18.83
CA GLU A 303 10.26 9.73 20.23
C GLU A 303 8.98 10.48 20.62
N THR A 304 8.50 11.41 19.76
CA THR A 304 7.25 12.14 19.98
C THR A 304 6.05 11.21 20.09
N VAL A 305 5.93 10.23 19.19
CA VAL A 305 4.86 9.21 19.25
C VAL A 305 4.99 8.34 20.50
N ALA A 306 6.22 7.92 20.83
CA ALA A 306 6.47 7.07 22.00
C ALA A 306 6.08 7.77 23.30
N ASP A 307 6.35 9.08 23.42
CA ASP A 307 5.99 9.87 24.60
C ASP A 307 4.47 10.05 24.69
N ALA A 308 3.79 10.39 23.58
CA ALA A 308 2.33 10.47 23.53
C ALA A 308 1.67 9.14 23.93
N ALA A 309 2.19 8.02 23.43
CA ALA A 309 1.70 6.69 23.76
C ALA A 309 1.88 6.35 25.27
N ARG A 310 3.03 6.67 25.85
CA ARG A 310 3.30 6.48 27.29
C ARG A 310 2.37 7.32 28.16
N GLU A 311 2.08 8.55 27.77
CA GLU A 311 1.15 9.44 28.50
C GLU A 311 -0.27 8.87 28.50
N ARG A 312 -0.66 8.13 27.47
CA ARG A 312 -1.94 7.40 27.37
C ARG A 312 -1.91 6.03 28.08
N GLY A 313 -0.77 5.64 28.64
CA GLY A 313 -0.61 4.38 29.37
C GLY A 313 -0.50 3.16 28.46
N ALA A 314 -0.14 3.34 27.18
CA ALA A 314 0.10 2.25 26.26
C ALA A 314 1.43 1.54 26.55
N ASP A 315 1.48 0.27 26.20
CA ASP A 315 2.73 -0.50 26.16
C ASP A 315 3.51 -0.13 24.89
N VAL A 316 4.60 0.63 25.05
CA VAL A 316 5.45 1.03 23.93
C VAL A 316 6.50 -0.03 23.66
N VAL A 317 6.50 -0.60 22.47
CA VAL A 317 7.54 -1.53 22.03
C VAL A 317 8.84 -0.75 21.83
N PRO A 318 10.00 -1.22 22.38
CA PRO A 318 11.28 -0.54 22.23
C PRO A 318 11.73 -0.46 20.77
N GLU A 319 12.67 0.48 20.49
CA GLU A 319 13.25 0.87 19.20
C GLU A 319 13.78 -0.26 18.29
N ASP A 320 13.91 -1.51 18.79
CA ASP A 320 14.29 -2.65 17.95
C ASP A 320 13.18 -3.09 16.96
N GLY A 321 12.11 -2.31 16.90
CA GLY A 321 11.00 -2.29 15.95
C GLY A 321 10.32 -3.63 15.71
N ALA A 322 9.00 -3.65 15.61
CA ALA A 322 8.35 -4.78 14.96
C ALA A 322 8.70 -4.72 13.47
N ALA A 323 9.57 -5.62 13.02
CA ALA A 323 9.86 -5.75 11.59
C ALA A 323 8.55 -6.15 10.88
N LEU A 324 7.94 -5.25 10.12
CA LEU A 324 6.77 -5.57 9.30
C LEU A 324 7.08 -6.78 8.40
N GLY A 325 8.33 -6.84 7.89
CA GLY A 325 8.77 -7.94 7.02
C GLY A 325 8.06 -7.95 5.66
N GLY A 326 7.13 -7.03 5.46
CA GLY A 326 6.33 -6.79 4.27
C GLY A 326 6.79 -5.58 3.46
N SER A 327 6.01 -5.24 2.47
CA SER A 327 6.16 -4.00 1.67
C SER A 327 4.92 -3.16 1.89
N GLU A 328 5.08 -1.84 1.90
CA GLU A 328 4.04 -0.88 2.22
C GLU A 328 4.22 0.34 1.31
N ASP A 329 3.16 0.79 0.65
CA ASP A 329 3.28 1.89 -0.31
C ASP A 329 3.34 3.27 0.38
N ALA A 330 2.92 3.41 1.65
CA ALA A 330 3.11 4.62 2.45
C ALA A 330 4.59 5.04 2.53
N THR A 331 5.53 4.12 2.34
CA THR A 331 6.96 4.43 2.22
C THR A 331 7.28 5.41 1.08
N ARG A 332 6.40 5.52 0.05
CA ARG A 332 6.52 6.55 -0.99
C ARG A 332 6.21 7.93 -0.44
N LEU A 333 5.14 8.04 0.36
CA LEU A 333 4.74 9.29 1.02
C LEU A 333 5.82 9.72 2.00
N MET A 334 6.29 8.80 2.87
CA MET A 334 7.37 9.06 3.82
C MET A 334 8.60 9.65 3.11
N ARG A 335 9.05 9.00 2.04
CA ARG A 335 10.21 9.48 1.27
C ARG A 335 9.95 10.79 0.52
N ALA A 336 8.74 11.07 0.10
CA ALA A 336 8.41 12.35 -0.54
C ALA A 336 8.56 13.48 0.48
N VAL A 337 7.95 13.35 1.66
CA VAL A 337 8.05 14.31 2.77
C VAL A 337 9.51 14.47 3.22
N GLN A 338 10.24 13.39 3.45
CA GLN A 338 11.66 13.43 3.86
C GLN A 338 12.56 14.11 2.82
N ARG A 339 12.32 13.90 1.52
CA ARG A 339 13.06 14.59 0.44
C ARG A 339 12.76 16.08 0.36
N ALA A 340 11.56 16.50 0.75
CA ALA A 340 11.17 17.90 0.85
C ALA A 340 11.76 18.58 2.11
N GLY A 341 12.35 17.81 3.03
CA GLY A 341 13.00 18.30 4.25
C GLY A 341 12.16 18.10 5.53
N GLY A 342 10.98 17.50 5.41
CA GLY A 342 10.14 17.09 6.52
C GLY A 342 10.59 15.78 7.17
N VAL A 343 9.84 15.32 8.16
CA VAL A 343 10.08 14.07 8.91
C VAL A 343 8.90 13.12 8.76
N ALA A 344 9.13 11.80 8.87
CA ALA A 344 8.08 10.81 8.73
C ALA A 344 8.27 9.63 9.69
N THR A 345 7.16 9.06 10.17
CA THR A 345 7.15 7.78 10.89
C THR A 345 5.97 6.92 10.45
N TYR A 346 6.07 5.63 10.72
CA TYR A 346 5.01 4.67 10.54
C TYR A 346 4.74 3.98 11.88
N VAL A 347 3.52 4.14 12.38
CA VAL A 347 3.12 3.75 13.73
C VAL A 347 2.22 2.53 13.68
N GLY A 348 2.59 1.48 14.40
CA GLY A 348 1.75 0.31 14.60
C GLY A 348 0.93 0.41 15.88
N PHE A 349 -0.33 -0.01 15.80
CA PHE A 349 -1.22 -0.14 16.96
C PHE A 349 -1.67 -1.59 17.09
N GLY A 350 -1.32 -2.25 18.19
CA GLY A 350 -1.76 -3.60 18.49
C GLY A 350 -3.29 -3.68 18.60
N ALA A 351 -3.88 -4.65 17.94
CA ALA A 351 -5.33 -4.83 17.87
C ALA A 351 -5.78 -6.28 18.11
N SER A 352 -4.93 -7.10 18.71
CA SER A 352 -5.24 -8.49 19.11
C SER A 352 -5.96 -9.30 18.03
N ASN A 353 -5.53 -9.17 16.76
CA ASN A 353 -6.12 -9.83 15.60
C ASN A 353 -5.80 -11.35 15.59
N PRO A 354 -6.67 -12.22 16.12
CA PRO A 354 -6.33 -13.62 16.43
C PRO A 354 -6.17 -14.50 15.19
N THR A 355 -6.71 -14.08 14.05
CA THR A 355 -6.75 -14.90 12.81
C THR A 355 -5.71 -14.44 11.77
N GLY A 356 -4.97 -13.36 12.04
CA GLY A 356 -3.99 -12.77 11.13
C GLY A 356 -4.60 -12.03 9.94
N HIS A 357 -3.79 -11.19 9.31
CA HIS A 357 -4.19 -10.40 8.13
C HIS A 357 -4.51 -11.30 6.93
N HIS A 358 -5.34 -10.79 6.01
CA HIS A 358 -5.73 -11.43 4.75
C HIS A 358 -6.44 -12.78 4.93
N THR A 359 -7.16 -12.97 6.04
CA THR A 359 -8.00 -14.14 6.28
C THR A 359 -9.48 -13.78 6.20
N ALA A 360 -10.35 -14.75 5.87
CA ALA A 360 -11.80 -14.53 5.80
C ALA A 360 -12.45 -14.23 7.16
N THR A 361 -11.73 -14.49 8.23
CA THR A 361 -12.16 -14.28 9.63
C THR A 361 -11.32 -13.19 10.30
N PHE A 362 -10.65 -12.33 9.51
CA PHE A 362 -9.93 -11.19 10.06
C PHE A 362 -10.86 -10.29 10.86
N ASP A 363 -10.39 -9.89 12.01
CA ASP A 363 -11.09 -8.96 12.91
C ASP A 363 -10.07 -8.28 13.81
N VAL A 364 -10.41 -7.13 14.38
CA VAL A 364 -9.59 -6.37 15.32
C VAL A 364 -10.37 -6.05 16.57
N ASP A 365 -9.68 -5.97 17.70
CA ASP A 365 -10.27 -5.41 18.92
C ASP A 365 -10.46 -3.90 18.74
N GLU A 366 -11.71 -3.46 18.62
CA GLU A 366 -12.09 -2.06 18.37
C GLU A 366 -11.60 -1.09 19.47
N ALA A 367 -11.16 -1.58 20.64
CA ALA A 367 -10.54 -0.76 21.66
C ALA A 367 -9.22 -0.09 21.19
N VAL A 368 -8.63 -0.57 20.07
CA VAL A 368 -7.50 0.07 19.41
C VAL A 368 -7.86 1.46 18.86
N ILE A 369 -9.08 1.65 18.37
CA ILE A 369 -9.50 2.89 17.69
C ILE A 369 -9.38 4.13 18.62
N PRO A 370 -10.00 4.18 19.81
CA PRO A 370 -9.86 5.35 20.69
C PRO A 370 -8.41 5.57 21.14
N LEU A 371 -7.63 4.53 21.42
CA LEU A 371 -6.23 4.66 21.77
C LEU A 371 -5.42 5.30 20.63
N ALA A 372 -5.59 4.83 19.40
CA ALA A 372 -4.90 5.37 18.24
C ALA A 372 -5.28 6.82 17.96
N VAL A 373 -6.57 7.17 18.08
CA VAL A 373 -7.03 8.57 17.96
C VAL A 373 -6.35 9.46 18.99
N GLU A 374 -6.30 9.05 20.27
CA GLU A 374 -5.68 9.84 21.33
C GLU A 374 -4.18 10.00 21.11
N VAL A 375 -3.45 8.93 20.83
CA VAL A 375 -1.99 8.97 20.61
C VAL A 375 -1.63 9.81 19.39
N VAL A 376 -2.32 9.63 18.26
CA VAL A 376 -2.04 10.39 17.04
C VAL A 376 -2.39 11.88 17.23
N THR A 377 -3.50 12.19 17.91
CA THR A 377 -3.87 13.58 18.21
C THR A 377 -2.83 14.26 19.10
N ASP A 378 -2.39 13.61 20.18
CA ASP A 378 -1.35 14.15 21.06
C ASP A 378 -0.02 14.33 20.31
N THR A 379 0.33 13.40 19.43
CA THR A 379 1.51 13.51 18.55
C THR A 379 1.40 14.74 17.64
N VAL A 380 0.26 14.95 16.99
CA VAL A 380 0.01 16.13 16.13
C VAL A 380 0.16 17.43 16.92
N CYS A 381 -0.40 17.50 18.12
CA CYS A 381 -0.27 18.67 19.00
C CYS A 381 1.19 18.89 19.44
N ALA A 382 1.89 17.84 19.84
CA ALA A 382 3.29 17.93 20.28
C ALA A 382 4.25 18.38 19.16
N ILE A 383 3.98 18.01 17.90
CA ILE A 383 4.74 18.51 16.73
C ILE A 383 4.61 20.04 16.66
N ALA A 384 3.39 20.58 16.78
CA ALA A 384 3.14 22.03 16.73
C ALA A 384 3.87 22.76 17.86
N ASP A 385 3.82 22.24 19.09
CA ASP A 385 4.46 22.84 20.25
C ASP A 385 6.00 22.86 20.16
N SER A 386 6.61 21.93 19.44
CA SER A 386 8.06 21.82 19.31
C SER A 386 8.67 22.77 18.27
N GLU A 387 7.85 23.38 17.42
CA GLU A 387 8.24 24.34 16.38
C GLU A 387 7.86 25.81 16.72
N ALA A 388 7.10 26.02 17.82
CA ALA A 388 6.74 27.32 18.34
C ALA A 388 7.85 27.89 19.22
#